data_cbddb74474d0cdce42caf64c821ccda7
#
_entry.id   cbddb74474d0cdce42caf64c821ccda7
#
_cell.length_a   1.000
_cell.length_b   1.000
_cell.length_c   1.000
_cell.angle_alpha   90.00
_cell.angle_beta   90.00
_cell.angle_gamma   90.00
#
_symmetry.space_group_name_H-M   'P 1'
#
loop_
_entity.id
_entity.type
_entity.pdbx_description
1 polymer ?
#
loop_
_entity_poly.entity_id
_entity_poly.type
_entity_poly.pdbx_seq_one_letter_code
_entity_poly.pdbx_strand_id
1 'polypeptide(L)'
;MKSTVFSSRMGLLVALPLFVLVGPAAYAQAPTALADLNLYPNPAHIRATVEVPAVPGATSATVTLIDVQGQVVFEQPVSLTATGGTAEVPLLGRAPGLYRVQVQAGDQRTARTLKVE
;
A
#
# COMPACT_ATOMS: atom_id res chain seq x y z
N MET A 1 -38.46 13.71 -45.60
CA MET A 1 -38.09 13.47 -45.25
C MET A 1 -37.61 13.36 -44.75
N LYS A 2 -37.70 13.42 -44.70
CA LYS A 2 -37.12 13.19 -44.13
C LYS A 2 -36.51 13.11 -43.43
N SER A 3 -36.45 13.21 -43.15
CA SER A 3 -35.78 13.04 -42.45
C SER A 3 -35.41 12.88 -41.76
N THR A 4 -35.40 12.91 -41.51
CA THR A 4 -34.92 12.67 -40.76
C THR A 4 -34.34 12.31 -40.28
N VAL A 5 -34.39 12.27 -40.31
CA VAL A 5 -33.69 11.86 -39.80
C VAL A 5 -32.97 11.90 -39.36
N PHE A 6 -32.83 12.12 -39.20
CA PHE A 6 -32.01 12.04 -38.55
C PHE A 6 -31.50 12.13 -37.99
N SER A 7 -31.71 12.21 -37.97
CA SER A 7 -31.16 12.20 -37.27
C SER A 7 -30.78 12.11 -36.68
N SER A 8 -30.85 12.02 -36.45
CA SER A 8 -30.38 11.86 -35.73
C SER A 8 -29.75 11.67 -35.36
N ARG A 9 -29.69 11.66 -35.36
CA ARG A 9 -29.00 11.39 -34.85
C ARG A 9 -28.19 11.55 -34.39
N MET A 10 -28.15 11.70 -34.31
CA MET A 10 -27.40 11.83 -33.76
C MET A 10 -27.01 11.88 -32.95
N GLY A 11 -27.10 11.78 -32.78
CA GLY A 11 -26.77 11.72 -31.93
C GLY A 11 -26.47 11.47 -31.16
N LEU A 12 -26.30 11.12 -31.06
CA LEU A 12 -25.92 10.75 -30.29
C LEU A 12 -25.08 10.67 -29.90
N LEU A 13 -24.80 10.51 -29.81
CA LEU A 13 -24.05 10.25 -29.44
C LEU A 13 -23.39 10.68 -28.89
N VAL A 14 -23.28 10.54 -28.99
CA VAL A 14 -22.50 11.07 -28.65
C VAL A 14 -22.05 11.40 -27.46
N ALA A 15 -22.32 11.68 -26.89
CA ALA A 15 -22.10 12.09 -25.66
C ALA A 15 -21.53 11.20 -24.70
N LEU A 16 -21.56 10.18 -24.82
CA LEU A 16 -21.22 9.34 -23.89
C LEU A 16 -19.87 9.13 -23.55
N PRO A 17 -19.03 9.29 -24.32
CA PRO A 17 -17.69 8.90 -24.07
C PRO A 17 -16.90 9.62 -23.08
N LEU A 18 -17.23 10.82 -22.82
CA LEU A 18 -16.36 11.59 -22.09
C LEU A 18 -16.19 11.24 -20.73
N PHE A 19 -17.15 10.88 -20.02
CA PHE A 19 -17.01 10.74 -18.62
C PHE A 19 -16.10 9.65 -18.21
N VAL A 20 -15.76 8.82 -19.07
CA VAL A 20 -14.87 7.77 -18.76
C VAL A 20 -13.52 8.20 -18.30
N LEU A 21 -13.09 9.31 -18.75
CA LEU A 21 -11.74 9.71 -18.50
C LEU A 21 -11.46 10.12 -17.12
N VAL A 22 -12.45 10.56 -16.43
CA VAL A 22 -12.20 11.19 -15.17
C VAL A 22 -11.99 10.25 -14.04
N GLY A 23 -12.70 9.18 -14.01
CA GLY A 23 -12.68 8.31 -12.88
C GLY A 23 -11.34 7.73 -12.50
N PRO A 24 -10.64 7.10 -13.40
CA PRO A 24 -9.40 6.43 -13.05
C PRO A 24 -8.32 7.34 -12.51
N ALA A 25 -8.26 8.52 -13.00
CA ALA A 25 -7.22 9.42 -12.57
C ALA A 25 -7.36 9.80 -11.11
N ALA A 26 -8.56 9.86 -10.61
CA ALA A 26 -8.79 10.28 -9.25
C ALA A 26 -8.26 9.30 -8.22
N TYR A 27 -8.27 8.02 -8.52
CA TYR A 27 -7.81 7.04 -7.56
C TYR A 27 -6.31 7.01 -7.42
N ALA A 28 -5.63 7.21 -8.49
CA ALA A 28 -4.19 7.06 -8.50
C ALA A 28 -3.49 8.07 -7.61
N GLN A 29 -4.14 9.15 -7.29
CA GLN A 29 -3.51 10.25 -6.58
C GLN A 29 -3.79 10.28 -5.09
N ALA A 30 -4.59 9.36 -4.58
CA ALA A 30 -4.97 9.41 -3.18
C ALA A 30 -3.79 9.06 -2.28
N PRO A 31 -3.41 9.93 -1.35
CA PRO A 31 -2.33 9.61 -0.42
C PRO A 31 -2.83 8.61 0.61
N THR A 32 -1.90 7.89 1.22
CA THR A 32 -2.22 6.98 2.31
C THR A 32 -1.39 7.33 3.53
N ALA A 33 -1.94 7.07 4.71
CA ALA A 33 -1.22 7.32 5.94
C ALA A 33 0.01 6.43 6.06
N LEU A 34 -0.03 5.22 5.50
CA LEU A 34 1.10 4.31 5.56
C LEU A 34 2.30 4.79 4.75
N ALA A 35 2.15 5.83 3.94
CA ALA A 35 3.28 6.37 3.21
C ALA A 35 4.36 6.92 4.14
N ASP A 36 4.00 7.27 5.37
CA ASP A 36 4.95 7.79 6.37
C ASP A 36 5.60 6.71 7.20
N LEU A 37 5.48 5.45 6.82
CA LEU A 37 6.10 4.34 7.50
C LEU A 37 7.61 4.52 7.59
N ASN A 38 8.18 4.30 8.77
CA ASN A 38 9.62 4.33 8.98
C ASN A 38 10.15 2.94 9.27
N LEU A 39 11.31 2.66 8.73
CA LEU A 39 11.97 1.37 8.89
C LEU A 39 13.45 1.62 9.12
N TYR A 40 13.97 1.21 10.27
CA TYR A 40 15.37 1.45 10.60
C TYR A 40 15.90 0.41 11.60
N PRO A 41 17.20 0.19 11.62
CA PRO A 41 18.18 0.65 10.67
C PRO A 41 18.05 -0.08 9.34
N ASN A 42 18.58 0.52 8.29
CA ASN A 42 18.58 -0.11 6.98
C ASN A 42 19.86 0.33 6.26
N PRO A 43 20.87 -0.54 6.19
CA PRO A 43 20.85 -2.00 6.45
C PRO A 43 20.71 -2.35 7.92
N ALA A 44 20.20 -3.55 8.18
CA ALA A 44 19.96 -4.06 9.52
C ALA A 44 20.75 -5.33 9.77
N HIS A 45 21.06 -5.61 11.04
CA HIS A 45 21.79 -6.81 11.43
C HIS A 45 20.97 -7.71 12.33
N ILE A 46 20.71 -7.25 13.54
CA ILE A 46 20.07 -8.08 14.57
C ILE A 46 18.57 -7.91 14.54
N ARG A 47 18.12 -6.68 14.29
CA ARG A 47 16.69 -6.38 14.24
C ARG A 47 16.46 -5.10 13.46
N ALA A 48 15.24 -4.91 13.04
CA ALA A 48 14.79 -3.67 12.44
C ALA A 48 13.56 -3.20 13.18
N THR A 49 13.39 -1.90 13.30
CA THR A 49 12.22 -1.29 13.92
C THR A 49 11.33 -0.76 12.82
N VAL A 50 10.05 -1.08 12.91
CA VAL A 50 9.04 -0.59 11.99
C VAL A 50 8.13 0.34 12.76
N GLU A 51 8.14 1.61 12.39
CA GLU A 51 7.24 2.59 12.97
C GLU A 51 6.05 2.77 12.05
N VAL A 52 4.88 2.33 12.51
CA VAL A 52 3.67 2.39 11.72
C VAL A 52 2.89 3.62 12.12
N PRO A 53 2.61 4.53 11.20
CA PRO A 53 1.83 5.72 11.54
C PRO A 53 0.38 5.35 11.84
N ALA A 54 -0.31 6.26 12.50
CA ALA A 54 -1.73 6.06 12.75
C ALA A 54 -2.48 6.03 11.42
N VAL A 55 -3.42 5.11 11.31
CA VAL A 55 -4.25 4.97 10.12
C VAL A 55 -5.69 5.17 10.56
N PRO A 56 -6.39 6.16 10.01
CA PRO A 56 -7.78 6.41 10.41
C PRO A 56 -8.65 5.18 10.21
N GLY A 57 -9.38 4.81 11.24
CA GLY A 57 -10.27 3.66 11.19
C GLY A 57 -9.62 2.33 11.48
N ALA A 58 -8.30 2.28 11.65
CA ALA A 58 -7.61 1.04 11.95
C ALA A 58 -7.09 1.06 13.38
N THR A 59 -7.29 -0.04 14.12
CA THR A 59 -6.80 -0.20 15.47
C THR A 59 -5.63 -1.16 15.55
N SER A 60 -5.29 -1.80 14.46
CA SER A 60 -4.15 -2.72 14.41
C SER A 60 -3.58 -2.74 12.99
N ALA A 61 -2.35 -3.18 12.91
CA ALA A 61 -1.66 -3.41 11.66
C ALA A 61 -0.97 -4.76 11.72
N THR A 62 -0.64 -5.32 10.58
CA THR A 62 0.14 -6.55 10.49
C THR A 62 1.43 -6.24 9.76
N VAL A 63 2.55 -6.59 10.39
CA VAL A 63 3.88 -6.42 9.82
C VAL A 63 4.36 -7.80 9.38
N THR A 64 4.74 -7.92 8.12
CA THR A 64 5.14 -9.18 7.52
C THR A 64 6.53 -9.02 6.90
N LEU A 65 7.42 -9.97 7.17
CA LEU A 65 8.74 -10.00 6.56
C LEU A 65 8.75 -11.10 5.50
N ILE A 66 9.12 -10.74 4.28
CA ILE A 66 9.09 -11.63 3.13
C ILE A 66 10.48 -11.69 2.54
N ASP A 67 10.97 -12.91 2.26
CA ASP A 67 12.29 -13.09 1.69
C ASP A 67 12.28 -12.93 0.17
N VAL A 68 13.46 -13.11 -0.46
CA VAL A 68 13.59 -12.91 -1.91
C VAL A 68 12.81 -13.96 -2.71
N GLN A 69 12.45 -15.06 -2.08
CA GLN A 69 11.67 -16.10 -2.75
C GLN A 69 10.17 -15.88 -2.59
N GLY A 70 9.79 -14.81 -1.92
CA GLY A 70 8.38 -14.51 -1.71
C GLY A 70 7.77 -15.22 -0.52
N GLN A 71 8.58 -15.85 0.33
CA GLN A 71 8.08 -16.58 1.48
C GLN A 71 7.98 -15.66 2.69
N VAL A 72 6.89 -15.81 3.45
CA VAL A 72 6.71 -15.09 4.69
C VAL A 72 7.55 -15.78 5.76
N VAL A 73 8.51 -15.06 6.31
CA VAL A 73 9.42 -15.60 7.32
C VAL A 73 9.16 -15.06 8.71
N PHE A 74 8.33 -14.04 8.82
CA PHE A 74 7.96 -13.46 10.10
C PHE A 74 6.70 -12.63 9.93
N GLU A 75 5.82 -12.64 10.94
CA GLU A 75 4.60 -11.87 10.89
C GLU A 75 4.21 -11.49 12.31
N GLN A 76 3.82 -10.24 12.51
CA GLN A 76 3.46 -9.76 13.83
C GLN A 76 2.35 -8.73 13.74
N PRO A 77 1.31 -8.85 14.57
CA PRO A 77 0.30 -7.81 14.70
C PRO A 77 0.83 -6.68 15.58
N VAL A 78 0.40 -5.47 15.29
CA VAL A 78 0.79 -4.27 16.02
C VAL A 78 -0.46 -3.49 16.36
N SER A 79 -0.60 -3.13 17.63
CA SER A 79 -1.70 -2.27 18.03
C SER A 79 -1.42 -0.84 17.63
N LEU A 80 -2.40 -0.18 17.04
CA LEU A 80 -2.29 1.19 16.62
C LEU A 80 -3.06 2.10 17.57
N THR A 81 -2.36 3.10 18.09
CA THR A 81 -2.97 4.15 18.90
C THR A 81 -3.14 5.40 18.03
N ALA A 82 -3.53 6.50 18.64
CA ALA A 82 -3.67 7.77 17.93
C ALA A 82 -2.35 8.25 17.33
N THR A 83 -1.22 7.78 17.86
CA THR A 83 0.10 8.14 17.34
C THR A 83 0.75 7.03 16.53
N GLY A 84 0.04 5.93 16.29
CA GLY A 84 0.56 4.79 15.56
C GLY A 84 1.04 3.68 16.46
N GLY A 85 1.96 2.88 15.98
CA GLY A 85 2.51 1.75 16.71
C GLY A 85 3.90 1.41 16.22
N THR A 86 4.58 0.52 16.95
CA THR A 86 5.95 0.13 16.63
C THR A 86 6.07 -1.37 16.74
N ALA A 87 6.79 -1.97 15.80
CA ALA A 87 7.11 -3.38 15.84
C ALA A 87 8.62 -3.57 15.69
N GLU A 88 9.14 -4.60 16.35
CA GLU A 88 10.53 -4.99 16.13
C GLU A 88 10.55 -6.31 15.39
N VAL A 89 11.29 -6.33 14.29
CA VAL A 89 11.43 -7.51 13.46
C VAL A 89 12.79 -8.16 13.78
N PRO A 90 12.80 -9.37 14.36
CA PRO A 90 14.07 -10.02 14.68
C PRO A 90 14.70 -10.55 13.41
N LEU A 91 15.99 -10.31 13.28
CA LEU A 91 16.74 -10.71 12.09
C LEU A 91 17.89 -11.65 12.41
N LEU A 92 18.14 -11.90 13.68
CA LEU A 92 19.21 -12.79 14.08
C LEU A 92 18.97 -14.18 13.52
N GLY A 93 19.94 -14.71 12.82
CA GLY A 93 19.81 -16.00 12.17
C GLY A 93 19.20 -15.96 10.78
N ARG A 94 18.78 -14.79 10.31
CA ARG A 94 18.31 -14.64 8.94
C ARG A 94 19.48 -14.51 7.99
N ALA A 95 19.38 -15.09 6.81
CA ALA A 95 20.41 -14.96 5.81
C ALA A 95 20.52 -13.51 5.34
N PRO A 96 21.74 -13.02 5.10
CA PRO A 96 21.90 -11.69 4.53
C PRO A 96 21.25 -11.59 3.16
N GLY A 97 20.74 -10.43 2.86
CA GLY A 97 20.12 -10.19 1.56
C GLY A 97 19.00 -9.18 1.65
N LEU A 98 18.19 -9.13 0.62
CA LEU A 98 17.07 -8.21 0.55
C LEU A 98 15.80 -8.89 1.00
N TYR A 99 15.06 -8.19 1.83
CA TYR A 99 13.77 -8.63 2.33
C TYR A 99 12.75 -7.54 2.06
N ARG A 100 11.50 -7.92 2.09
CA ARG A 100 10.42 -6.97 1.93
C ARG A 100 9.64 -6.92 3.24
N VAL A 101 9.50 -5.73 3.78
CA VAL A 101 8.66 -5.51 4.96
C VAL A 101 7.34 -4.96 4.46
N GLN A 102 6.29 -5.70 4.67
CA GLN A 102 4.95 -5.33 4.24
C GLN A 102 4.11 -5.02 5.47
N VAL A 103 3.37 -3.92 5.39
CA VAL A 103 2.50 -3.50 6.49
C VAL A 103 1.11 -3.30 5.93
N GLN A 104 0.14 -3.88 6.61
CA GLN A 104 -1.26 -3.71 6.25
C GLN A 104 -2.03 -3.21 7.46
N ALA A 105 -2.80 -2.15 7.30
CA ALA A 105 -3.62 -1.57 8.35
C ALA A 105 -4.94 -1.15 7.75
N GLY A 106 -6.03 -1.79 8.15
CA GLY A 106 -7.32 -1.57 7.54
C GLY A 106 -7.28 -1.86 6.05
N ASP A 107 -7.64 -0.89 5.24
CA ASP A 107 -7.63 -1.05 3.79
C ASP A 107 -6.31 -0.60 3.16
N GLN A 108 -5.38 -0.14 3.97
CA GLN A 108 -4.11 0.38 3.45
C GLN A 108 -3.02 -0.66 3.54
N ARG A 109 -2.10 -0.61 2.59
CA ARG A 109 -0.99 -1.54 2.51
C ARG A 109 0.21 -0.82 1.91
N THR A 110 1.39 -1.10 2.46
CA THR A 110 2.63 -0.60 1.89
C THR A 110 3.72 -1.63 2.08
N ALA A 111 4.82 -1.44 1.38
CA ALA A 111 5.97 -2.32 1.50
C ALA A 111 7.24 -1.50 1.35
N ARG A 112 8.28 -1.93 2.07
CA ARG A 112 9.62 -1.31 1.99
C ARG A 112 10.63 -2.41 1.86
N THR A 113 11.72 -2.11 1.18
CA THR A 113 12.84 -3.03 1.06
C THR A 113 13.74 -2.87 2.27
N LEU A 114 14.13 -3.98 2.87
CA LEU A 114 15.05 -4.02 4.00
C LEU A 114 16.26 -4.84 3.59
N LYS A 115 17.43 -4.25 3.76
CA LYS A 115 18.68 -4.97 3.52
C LYS A 115 19.20 -5.53 4.85
N VAL A 116 19.44 -6.83 4.88
CA VAL A 116 19.98 -7.52 6.06
C VAL A 116 21.41 -7.90 5.78
N GLU A 117 22.29 -7.55 6.70
CA GLU A 117 23.71 -7.82 6.57
C GLU A 117 24.21 -8.80 7.61
#